data_5187a5e81678cc839fd777079a31e2a7
#
_entry.id   5187a5e81678cc839fd777079a31e2a7
#
_cell.length_a   1.000
_cell.length_b   1.000
_cell.length_c   1.000
_cell.angle_alpha   90.00
_cell.angle_beta   90.00
_cell.angle_gamma   90.00
#
_symmetry.space_group_name_H-M   'P 1'
#
loop_
_entity.id
_entity.type
_entity.pdbx_description
1 polymer ?
#
loop_
_entity_poly.entity_id
_entity_poly.type
_entity_poly.pdbx_seq_one_letter_code
_entity_poly.pdbx_strand_id
1 'polypeptide(L)'
;IGSNLLTHGKGYISFESKDEKTYLKDLYQENPVKILFPKKLSNEIITAAFVTTSGGIVGGDKLDIIVKTCKKSEVQLYQQAAEKVYKNHKKPSIINISLTSEEGSWLEWLPQETILFENSNYIKKNSLHVNTNGRLMVGEMLFLGRHAMGEINTKGTIREIWEIFFDERLIWLDNFYIDDMDYIVKHPAGLNGANAFA
;
A
#
# COMPACT_ATOMS: atom_id res chain seq x y z
N ILE A 1 27.77 -17.04 -7.66
CA ILE A 1 26.65 -17.49 -6.80
C ILE A 1 26.26 -16.24 -6.01
N GLY A 2 25.36 -15.43 -6.59
CA GLY A 2 24.85 -14.25 -5.90
C GLY A 2 23.90 -14.71 -4.80
N SER A 3 24.22 -14.38 -3.55
CA SER A 3 23.25 -14.43 -2.46
C SER A 3 22.11 -13.48 -2.84
N ASN A 4 20.90 -13.99 -3.13
CA ASN A 4 19.70 -13.18 -3.18
C ASN A 4 19.50 -12.58 -1.78
N LEU A 5 20.05 -11.41 -1.56
CA LEU A 5 19.76 -10.61 -0.37
C LEU A 5 18.29 -10.24 -0.42
N LEU A 6 17.49 -10.92 0.37
CA LEU A 6 16.09 -10.58 0.57
C LEU A 6 16.02 -9.17 1.17
N THR A 7 15.18 -8.33 0.60
CA THR A 7 15.03 -6.95 1.04
C THR A 7 13.88 -6.84 2.03
N HIS A 8 14.11 -6.16 3.15
CA HIS A 8 13.08 -5.83 4.12
C HIS A 8 13.07 -4.32 4.35
N GLY A 9 12.25 -3.62 3.57
CA GLY A 9 12.08 -2.17 3.71
C GLY A 9 11.09 -1.82 4.81
N LYS A 10 11.37 -0.75 5.55
CA LYS A 10 10.48 -0.26 6.60
C LYS A 10 10.26 1.24 6.49
N GLY A 11 9.03 1.66 6.70
CA GLY A 11 8.65 3.05 6.82
C GLY A 11 7.72 3.24 8.01
N TYR A 12 8.10 4.11 8.93
CA TYR A 12 7.24 4.55 10.03
C TYR A 12 7.18 6.07 10.01
N ILE A 13 5.96 6.60 10.10
CA ILE A 13 5.74 8.03 10.20
C ILE A 13 4.57 8.31 11.13
N SER A 14 4.73 9.30 11.99
CA SER A 14 3.63 9.79 12.83
C SER A 14 3.51 11.30 12.80
N PHE A 15 2.28 11.77 12.99
CA PHE A 15 1.95 13.18 12.98
C PHE A 15 1.19 13.55 14.25
N GLU A 16 1.39 14.78 14.71
CA GLU A 16 0.66 15.36 15.84
C GLU A 16 0.10 16.72 15.49
N SER A 17 -0.94 17.14 16.21
CA SER A 17 -1.52 18.48 16.08
C SER A 17 -1.13 19.34 17.27
N LYS A 18 -0.67 20.57 16.99
CA LYS A 18 -0.41 21.65 17.97
C LYS A 18 -0.97 22.95 17.41
N ASP A 19 -1.72 23.69 18.21
CA ASP A 19 -2.31 24.96 17.80
C ASP A 19 -3.05 24.87 16.44
N GLU A 20 -3.90 23.82 16.31
CA GLU A 20 -4.67 23.49 15.09
C GLU A 20 -3.83 23.27 13.83
N LYS A 21 -2.53 23.07 13.96
CA LYS A 21 -1.63 22.74 12.86
C LYS A 21 -1.03 21.36 13.04
N THR A 22 -0.91 20.63 11.94
CA THR A 22 -0.28 19.31 11.92
C THR A 22 1.22 19.44 11.73
N TYR A 23 1.97 18.65 12.49
CA TYR A 23 3.44 18.55 12.45
C TYR A 23 3.87 17.09 12.35
N LEU A 24 5.01 16.88 11.70
CA LEU A 24 5.72 15.60 11.79
C LEU A 24 6.16 15.38 13.24
N LYS A 25 5.81 14.22 13.80
CA LYS A 25 6.20 13.82 15.14
C LYS A 25 7.40 12.89 15.12
N ASP A 26 7.28 11.77 14.43
CA ASP A 26 8.34 10.76 14.32
C ASP A 26 8.49 10.30 12.87
N LEU A 27 9.72 9.95 12.50
CA LEU A 27 10.06 9.39 11.20
C LEU A 27 11.15 8.33 11.34
N TYR A 28 10.89 7.14 10.82
CA TYR A 28 11.90 6.10 10.61
C TYR A 28 11.73 5.50 9.23
N GLN A 29 12.86 5.28 8.55
CA GLN A 29 12.84 4.64 7.24
C GLN A 29 14.08 3.79 7.02
N GLU A 30 13.89 2.64 6.41
CA GLU A 30 14.91 1.66 6.06
C GLU A 30 14.75 1.26 4.59
N ASN A 31 15.87 1.26 3.85
CA ASN A 31 15.85 0.93 2.42
C ASN A 31 15.15 -0.42 2.15
N PRO A 32 14.36 -0.52 1.04
CA PRO A 32 14.24 0.48 -0.02
C PRO A 32 13.14 1.53 0.20
N VAL A 33 12.47 1.58 1.35
CA VAL A 33 11.44 2.57 1.63
C VAL A 33 12.07 3.93 1.95
N LYS A 34 11.61 4.97 1.26
CA LYS A 34 11.92 6.37 1.53
C LYS A 34 10.63 7.17 1.67
N ILE A 35 10.64 8.13 2.59
CA ILE A 35 9.54 9.06 2.83
C ILE A 35 10.06 10.46 2.57
N LEU A 36 9.44 11.16 1.63
CA LEU A 36 9.83 12.47 1.18
C LEU A 36 8.70 13.47 1.49
N PHE A 37 9.07 14.68 1.78
CA PHE A 37 8.12 15.77 2.02
C PHE A 37 8.19 16.76 0.85
N PRO A 38 7.17 16.84 0.00
CA PRO A 38 7.06 17.88 -1.01
C PRO A 38 7.03 19.26 -0.35
N LYS A 39 7.49 20.28 -1.10
CA LYS A 39 7.42 21.67 -0.61
C LYS A 39 5.95 22.06 -0.39
N LYS A 40 5.60 22.32 0.85
CA LYS A 40 4.25 22.74 1.25
C LYS A 40 4.05 24.24 0.92
N LEU A 41 2.89 24.58 0.35
CA LEU A 41 2.40 25.95 0.32
C LEU A 41 1.77 26.30 1.68
N SER A 42 1.71 27.58 2.03
CA SER A 42 1.08 28.01 3.26
C SER A 42 -0.41 27.62 3.27
N ASN A 43 -0.91 27.09 4.36
CA ASN A 43 -2.29 26.65 4.59
C ASN A 43 -2.72 25.35 3.87
N GLU A 44 -1.81 24.58 3.30
CA GLU A 44 -2.15 23.26 2.78
C GLU A 44 -2.02 22.19 3.86
N ILE A 45 -2.75 21.07 3.66
CA ILE A 45 -2.58 19.84 4.44
C ILE A 45 -1.14 19.32 4.30
N ILE A 46 -0.59 18.72 5.34
CA ILE A 46 0.72 18.08 5.23
C ILE A 46 0.61 16.89 4.29
N THR A 47 1.52 16.85 3.32
CA THR A 47 1.67 15.74 2.39
C THR A 47 3.01 15.05 2.56
N ALA A 48 3.04 13.72 2.42
CA ALA A 48 4.28 12.97 2.31
C ALA A 48 4.17 11.92 1.20
N ALA A 49 5.26 11.72 0.47
CA ALA A 49 5.37 10.75 -0.61
C ALA A 49 6.21 9.56 -0.17
N PHE A 50 5.66 8.36 -0.29
CA PHE A 50 6.41 7.12 -0.13
C PHE A 50 7.04 6.71 -1.46
N VAL A 51 8.27 6.25 -1.40
CA VAL A 51 9.06 5.84 -2.56
C VAL A 51 9.74 4.51 -2.25
N THR A 52 9.56 3.52 -3.13
CA THR A 52 10.33 2.28 -3.12
C THR A 52 11.52 2.43 -4.08
N THR A 53 12.73 2.56 -3.53
CA THR A 53 13.92 2.90 -4.30
C THR A 53 14.56 1.72 -5.05
N SER A 54 14.07 0.50 -4.84
CA SER A 54 14.53 -0.72 -5.53
C SER A 54 14.04 -0.86 -6.98
N GLY A 55 13.14 0.05 -7.43
CA GLY A 55 12.53 -0.05 -8.76
C GLY A 55 11.44 -1.13 -8.86
N GLY A 56 11.04 -1.74 -7.76
CA GLY A 56 10.03 -2.77 -7.61
C GLY A 56 10.47 -3.85 -6.62
N ILE A 57 9.58 -4.80 -6.32
CA ILE A 57 9.79 -5.89 -5.37
C ILE A 57 9.84 -7.24 -6.07
N VAL A 58 10.66 -8.14 -5.54
CA VAL A 58 10.85 -9.51 -6.04
C VAL A 58 10.45 -10.53 -4.98
N GLY A 59 10.35 -11.78 -5.37
CA GLY A 59 9.96 -12.87 -4.46
C GLY A 59 10.83 -12.97 -3.21
N GLY A 60 10.19 -12.91 -2.06
CA GLY A 60 10.81 -12.93 -0.74
C GLY A 60 11.09 -11.55 -0.16
N ASP A 61 10.96 -10.47 -0.94
CA ASP A 61 11.04 -9.11 -0.41
C ASP A 61 9.85 -8.81 0.49
N LYS A 62 10.08 -7.98 1.50
CA LYS A 62 9.07 -7.53 2.43
C LYS A 62 9.12 -6.00 2.59
N LEU A 63 7.97 -5.34 2.55
CA LEU A 63 7.81 -3.94 2.91
C LEU A 63 6.84 -3.82 4.09
N ASP A 64 7.23 -3.13 5.14
CA ASP A 64 6.38 -2.78 6.27
C ASP A 64 6.23 -1.26 6.34
N ILE A 65 5.01 -0.76 6.21
CA ILE A 65 4.68 0.67 6.24
C ILE A 65 3.69 0.90 7.39
N ILE A 66 4.03 1.82 8.28
CA ILE A 66 3.21 2.19 9.43
C ILE A 66 3.02 3.70 9.42
N VAL A 67 1.77 4.13 9.43
CA VAL A 67 1.38 5.54 9.50
C VAL A 67 0.46 5.75 10.69
N LYS A 68 0.73 6.79 11.46
CA LYS A 68 -0.10 7.18 12.60
C LYS A 68 -0.41 8.68 12.57
N THR A 69 -1.70 9.03 12.52
CA THR A 69 -2.17 10.38 12.77
C THR A 69 -2.70 10.47 14.19
N CYS A 70 -1.99 11.21 15.05
CA CYS A 70 -2.46 11.48 16.40
C CYS A 70 -3.67 12.42 16.37
N LYS A 71 -4.31 12.61 17.53
CA LYS A 71 -5.55 13.38 17.67
C LYS A 71 -5.50 14.72 16.92
N LYS A 72 -6.56 15.00 16.15
CA LYS A 72 -6.79 16.25 15.40
C LYS A 72 -5.72 16.58 14.36
N SER A 73 -4.82 15.66 14.01
CA SER A 73 -3.88 15.88 12.90
C SER A 73 -4.51 15.50 11.55
N GLU A 74 -4.11 16.19 10.50
CA GLU A 74 -4.62 15.98 9.14
C GLU A 74 -3.46 15.80 8.19
N VAL A 75 -3.46 14.69 7.43
CA VAL A 75 -2.38 14.36 6.50
C VAL A 75 -2.90 13.67 5.24
N GLN A 76 -2.17 13.88 4.16
CA GLN A 76 -2.36 13.21 2.89
C GLN A 76 -1.07 12.50 2.48
N LEU A 77 -1.16 11.22 2.24
CA LEU A 77 -0.02 10.38 1.89
C LEU A 77 -0.28 9.68 0.56
N TYR A 78 0.77 9.55 -0.24
CA TYR A 78 0.70 8.90 -1.53
C TYR A 78 2.02 8.19 -1.86
N GLN A 79 2.01 7.30 -2.85
CA GLN A 79 3.24 6.80 -3.47
C GLN A 79 3.62 7.67 -4.66
N GLN A 80 4.91 7.96 -4.81
CA GLN A 80 5.38 8.80 -5.92
C GLN A 80 5.26 8.10 -7.28
N ALA A 81 5.37 6.78 -7.31
CA ALA A 81 5.35 5.98 -8.53
C ALA A 81 4.64 4.65 -8.30
N ALA A 82 4.20 4.02 -9.39
CA ALA A 82 3.64 2.68 -9.38
C ALA A 82 4.60 1.68 -8.72
N GLU A 83 4.05 0.81 -7.86
CA GLU A 83 4.80 -0.32 -7.30
C GLU A 83 4.80 -1.47 -8.32
N LYS A 84 5.97 -2.04 -8.59
CA LYS A 84 6.12 -3.15 -9.52
C LYS A 84 6.40 -4.44 -8.77
N VAL A 85 5.59 -5.44 -9.00
CA VAL A 85 5.81 -6.77 -8.44
C VAL A 85 6.32 -7.68 -9.55
N TYR A 86 7.59 -8.00 -9.48
CA TYR A 86 8.25 -8.81 -10.49
C TYR A 86 7.88 -10.29 -10.36
N LYS A 87 8.04 -10.99 -11.47
CA LYS A 87 7.92 -12.45 -11.54
C LYS A 87 8.68 -13.15 -10.40
N ASN A 88 8.01 -14.06 -9.72
CA ASN A 88 8.63 -14.89 -8.70
C ASN A 88 7.96 -16.25 -8.60
N HIS A 89 8.74 -17.32 -8.40
CA HIS A 89 8.24 -18.68 -8.39
C HIS A 89 8.36 -19.40 -7.03
N LYS A 90 9.04 -18.82 -6.06
CA LYS A 90 9.40 -19.53 -4.82
C LYS A 90 8.81 -18.93 -3.56
N LYS A 91 8.86 -17.63 -3.43
CA LYS A 91 8.40 -16.93 -2.21
C LYS A 91 7.54 -15.74 -2.63
N PRO A 92 6.46 -15.43 -1.95
CA PRO A 92 5.69 -14.23 -2.23
C PRO A 92 6.50 -12.98 -1.93
N SER A 93 6.20 -11.90 -2.66
CA SER A 93 6.52 -10.54 -2.27
C SER A 93 5.45 -10.09 -1.27
N ILE A 94 5.84 -9.50 -0.15
CA ILE A 94 4.93 -9.18 0.95
C ILE A 94 4.93 -7.68 1.21
N ILE A 95 3.75 -7.05 1.25
CA ILE A 95 3.56 -5.67 1.68
C ILE A 95 2.59 -5.65 2.86
N ASN A 96 3.02 -5.08 3.99
CA ASN A 96 2.15 -4.82 5.13
C ASN A 96 1.99 -3.32 5.31
N ILE A 97 0.74 -2.86 5.37
CA ILE A 97 0.36 -1.47 5.61
C ILE A 97 -0.43 -1.43 6.91
N SER A 98 -0.04 -0.59 7.83
CA SER A 98 -0.80 -0.30 9.05
C SER A 98 -1.06 1.19 9.15
N LEU A 99 -2.33 1.58 9.11
CA LEU A 99 -2.76 2.97 9.15
C LEU A 99 -3.60 3.20 10.42
N THR A 100 -3.26 4.22 11.19
CA THR A 100 -4.01 4.60 12.39
C THR A 100 -4.47 6.04 12.29
N SER A 101 -5.79 6.25 12.41
CA SER A 101 -6.43 7.56 12.49
C SER A 101 -7.04 7.72 13.89
N GLU A 102 -6.38 8.52 14.75
CA GLU A 102 -6.86 8.76 16.11
C GLU A 102 -8.04 9.75 16.12
N GLU A 103 -8.58 10.01 17.31
CA GLU A 103 -9.75 10.87 17.53
C GLU A 103 -9.64 12.24 16.84
N GLY A 104 -10.62 12.54 15.99
CA GLY A 104 -10.72 13.81 15.27
C GLY A 104 -9.65 14.01 14.20
N SER A 105 -8.83 13.02 13.89
CA SER A 105 -7.82 13.12 12.84
C SER A 105 -8.39 12.80 11.45
N TRP A 106 -7.67 13.21 10.42
CA TRP A 106 -7.90 12.88 9.02
C TRP A 106 -6.65 12.27 8.40
N LEU A 107 -6.77 11.09 7.83
CA LEU A 107 -5.68 10.41 7.13
C LEU A 107 -6.14 9.99 5.73
N GLU A 108 -5.48 10.48 4.70
CA GLU A 108 -5.60 9.96 3.33
C GLU A 108 -4.39 9.10 3.00
N TRP A 109 -4.64 7.89 2.48
CA TRP A 109 -3.64 7.02 1.89
C TRP A 109 -4.09 6.63 0.49
N LEU A 110 -3.54 7.31 -0.51
CA LEU A 110 -3.88 7.14 -1.92
C LEU A 110 -2.60 6.83 -2.71
N PRO A 111 -2.12 5.58 -2.66
CA PRO A 111 -0.96 5.15 -3.42
C PRO A 111 -1.22 5.18 -4.92
N GLN A 112 -0.14 5.20 -5.72
CA GLN A 112 -0.19 4.87 -7.12
C GLN A 112 -0.51 3.37 -7.28
N GLU A 113 -0.79 2.97 -8.51
CA GLU A 113 -1.12 1.59 -8.85
C GLU A 113 0.00 0.59 -8.51
N THR A 114 -0.40 -0.62 -8.17
CA THR A 114 0.49 -1.78 -8.11
C THR A 114 0.38 -2.57 -9.41
N ILE A 115 1.49 -2.74 -10.13
CA ILE A 115 1.57 -3.48 -11.39
C ILE A 115 2.11 -4.88 -11.13
N LEU A 116 1.28 -5.88 -11.30
CA LEU A 116 1.61 -7.28 -11.10
C LEU A 116 2.08 -7.89 -12.42
N PHE A 117 3.38 -8.17 -12.54
CA PHE A 117 3.96 -8.81 -13.73
C PHE A 117 3.54 -10.28 -13.82
N GLU A 118 3.54 -10.81 -15.01
CA GLU A 118 3.18 -12.22 -15.22
C GLU A 118 4.01 -13.17 -14.32
N ASN A 119 3.35 -14.15 -13.72
CA ASN A 119 3.91 -15.06 -12.73
C ASN A 119 4.41 -14.37 -11.43
N SER A 120 3.88 -13.22 -11.07
CA SER A 120 4.10 -12.66 -9.74
C SER A 120 3.32 -13.45 -8.69
N ASN A 121 3.88 -13.50 -7.48
CA ASN A 121 3.20 -14.01 -6.30
C ASN A 121 3.24 -12.92 -5.24
N TYR A 122 2.07 -12.37 -4.92
CA TYR A 122 1.90 -11.13 -4.18
C TYR A 122 0.96 -11.31 -3.00
N ILE A 123 1.39 -10.86 -1.84
CA ILE A 123 0.56 -10.81 -0.63
C ILE A 123 0.61 -9.40 -0.07
N LYS A 124 -0.55 -8.79 0.12
CA LYS A 124 -0.67 -7.51 0.79
C LYS A 124 -1.64 -7.61 1.96
N LYS A 125 -1.25 -7.02 3.07
CA LYS A 125 -2.11 -6.88 4.24
C LYS A 125 -2.26 -5.40 4.59
N ASN A 126 -3.50 -4.94 4.64
CA ASN A 126 -3.90 -3.60 5.05
C ASN A 126 -4.62 -3.71 6.40
N SER A 127 -4.03 -3.16 7.47
CA SER A 127 -4.63 -3.08 8.82
C SER A 127 -4.95 -1.62 9.12
N LEU A 128 -6.23 -1.29 9.15
CA LEU A 128 -6.75 0.07 9.26
C LEU A 128 -7.40 0.27 10.62
N HIS A 129 -6.88 1.19 11.41
CA HIS A 129 -7.35 1.49 12.76
C HIS A 129 -7.94 2.90 12.79
N VAL A 130 -9.22 3.01 13.08
CA VAL A 130 -9.96 4.27 13.15
C VAL A 130 -10.57 4.39 14.54
N ASN A 131 -10.22 5.44 15.26
CA ASN A 131 -10.82 5.71 16.57
C ASN A 131 -12.04 6.62 16.43
N THR A 132 -12.85 6.69 17.47
CA THR A 132 -14.03 7.56 17.51
C THR A 132 -13.73 8.97 16.96
N ASN A 133 -14.56 9.46 16.03
CA ASN A 133 -14.39 10.70 15.29
C ASN A 133 -13.13 10.79 14.41
N GLY A 134 -12.29 9.76 14.34
CA GLY A 134 -11.22 9.65 13.35
C GLY A 134 -11.81 9.38 11.96
N ARG A 135 -11.11 9.80 10.92
CA ARG A 135 -11.51 9.60 9.52
C ARG A 135 -10.33 9.11 8.71
N LEU A 136 -10.58 8.10 7.88
CA LEU A 136 -9.56 7.47 7.04
C LEU A 136 -10.13 7.30 5.64
N MET A 137 -9.39 7.77 4.63
CA MET A 137 -9.64 7.51 3.22
C MET A 137 -8.50 6.69 2.65
N VAL A 138 -8.83 5.52 2.10
CA VAL A 138 -7.85 4.59 1.51
C VAL A 138 -8.36 4.12 0.17
N GLY A 139 -7.47 4.07 -0.81
CA GLY A 139 -7.73 3.47 -2.11
C GLY A 139 -6.55 2.63 -2.56
N GLU A 140 -6.81 1.70 -3.48
CA GLU A 140 -5.79 0.89 -4.14
C GLU A 140 -6.22 0.54 -5.55
N MET A 141 -5.24 0.45 -6.45
CA MET A 141 -5.44 -0.01 -7.82
C MET A 141 -4.42 -1.11 -8.15
N LEU A 142 -4.90 -2.21 -8.70
CA LEU A 142 -4.07 -3.31 -9.19
C LEU A 142 -4.18 -3.41 -10.70
N PHE A 143 -3.03 -3.45 -11.37
CA PHE A 143 -2.91 -3.71 -12.80
C PHE A 143 -2.31 -5.09 -13.04
N LEU A 144 -2.97 -5.86 -13.90
CA LEU A 144 -2.58 -7.24 -14.24
C LEU A 144 -1.75 -7.24 -15.52
N GLY A 145 -0.43 -7.29 -15.38
CA GLY A 145 0.52 -7.29 -16.48
C GLY A 145 0.90 -5.88 -17.00
N ARG A 146 1.89 -5.87 -17.88
CA ARG A 146 2.39 -4.66 -18.55
C ARG A 146 1.76 -4.52 -19.93
N HIS A 147 0.53 -4.05 -20.00
CA HIS A 147 -0.21 -3.97 -21.26
C HIS A 147 0.53 -3.20 -22.37
N ALA A 148 1.20 -2.10 -22.03
CA ALA A 148 2.00 -1.34 -22.99
C ALA A 148 3.15 -2.15 -23.61
N MET A 149 3.53 -3.27 -22.99
CA MET A 149 4.55 -4.20 -23.47
C MET A 149 3.95 -5.51 -24.04
N GLY A 150 2.62 -5.55 -24.22
CA GLY A 150 1.90 -6.74 -24.70
C GLY A 150 1.78 -7.89 -23.68
N GLU A 151 2.09 -7.62 -22.40
CA GLU A 151 1.98 -8.62 -21.35
C GLU A 151 0.58 -8.58 -20.71
N ILE A 152 -0.06 -9.74 -20.69
CA ILE A 152 -1.31 -9.96 -19.96
C ILE A 152 -0.98 -10.93 -18.83
N ASN A 153 -1.23 -10.54 -17.58
CA ASN A 153 -0.97 -11.41 -16.44
C ASN A 153 -2.08 -12.48 -16.35
N THR A 154 -1.80 -13.65 -16.88
CA THR A 154 -2.68 -14.83 -16.82
C THR A 154 -2.22 -15.87 -15.81
N LYS A 155 -1.06 -15.68 -15.20
CA LYS A 155 -0.44 -16.61 -14.24
C LYS A 155 0.12 -15.83 -13.06
N GLY A 156 0.00 -16.40 -11.87
CA GLY A 156 0.47 -15.80 -10.63
C GLY A 156 -0.59 -15.92 -9.54
N THR A 157 -0.27 -15.42 -8.37
CA THR A 157 -1.20 -15.41 -7.24
C THR A 157 -1.27 -14.03 -6.64
N ILE A 158 -2.49 -13.63 -6.27
CA ILE A 158 -2.75 -12.40 -5.53
C ILE A 158 -3.46 -12.78 -4.24
N ARG A 159 -3.01 -12.24 -3.13
CA ARG A 159 -3.74 -12.28 -1.88
C ARG A 159 -3.72 -10.89 -1.25
N GLU A 160 -4.89 -10.30 -1.10
CA GLU A 160 -5.08 -9.06 -0.37
C GLU A 160 -5.97 -9.28 0.84
N ILE A 161 -5.51 -8.79 1.98
CA ILE A 161 -6.21 -8.89 3.25
C ILE A 161 -6.45 -7.47 3.74
N TRP A 162 -7.70 -7.15 4.00
CA TRP A 162 -8.13 -5.87 4.56
C TRP A 162 -8.79 -6.10 5.91
N GLU A 163 -8.20 -5.51 6.94
CA GLU A 163 -8.75 -5.52 8.30
C GLU A 163 -9.07 -4.08 8.69
N ILE A 164 -10.31 -3.80 9.07
CA ILE A 164 -10.73 -2.49 9.56
C ILE A 164 -11.16 -2.62 11.01
N PHE A 165 -10.50 -1.87 11.87
CA PHE A 165 -10.78 -1.78 13.29
C PHE A 165 -11.38 -0.41 13.61
N PHE A 166 -12.46 -0.40 14.36
CA PHE A 166 -13.03 0.81 14.96
C PHE A 166 -12.96 0.68 16.48
N ASP A 167 -12.28 1.60 17.15
CA ASP A 167 -12.00 1.55 18.59
C ASP A 167 -11.55 0.13 19.03
N GLU A 168 -10.47 -0.37 18.43
CA GLU A 168 -9.86 -1.68 18.67
C GLU A 168 -10.73 -2.91 18.29
N ARG A 169 -11.98 -2.71 17.88
CA ARG A 169 -12.87 -3.79 17.47
C ARG A 169 -12.79 -4.00 15.97
N LEU A 170 -12.50 -5.23 15.54
CA LEU A 170 -12.58 -5.60 14.12
C LEU A 170 -14.03 -5.50 13.64
N ILE A 171 -14.29 -4.62 12.66
CA ILE A 171 -15.61 -4.37 12.07
C ILE A 171 -15.73 -4.81 10.62
N TRP A 172 -14.60 -4.99 9.94
CA TRP A 172 -14.55 -5.44 8.56
C TRP A 172 -13.32 -6.31 8.34
N LEU A 173 -13.52 -7.43 7.65
CA LEU A 173 -12.45 -8.30 7.16
C LEU A 173 -12.78 -8.71 5.74
N ASP A 174 -11.88 -8.42 4.82
CA ASP A 174 -11.89 -8.98 3.48
C ASP A 174 -10.59 -9.75 3.22
N ASN A 175 -10.68 -10.85 2.48
CA ASN A 175 -9.54 -11.68 2.12
C ASN A 175 -9.72 -12.12 0.68
N PHE A 176 -9.32 -11.25 -0.22
CA PHE A 176 -9.36 -11.48 -1.65
C PHE A 176 -8.19 -12.38 -2.06
N TYR A 177 -8.48 -13.48 -2.75
CA TYR A 177 -7.47 -14.42 -3.21
C TYR A 177 -7.75 -14.90 -4.63
N ILE A 178 -6.74 -14.78 -5.49
CA ILE A 178 -6.76 -15.30 -6.86
C ILE A 178 -5.54 -16.19 -7.06
N ASP A 179 -5.73 -17.41 -7.52
CA ASP A 179 -4.70 -18.37 -7.94
C ASP A 179 -4.87 -18.82 -9.39
N ASP A 180 -6.03 -18.59 -9.99
CA ASP A 180 -6.32 -18.77 -11.41
C ASP A 180 -6.64 -17.44 -12.06
N MET A 181 -5.60 -16.71 -12.45
CA MET A 181 -5.69 -15.39 -13.07
C MET A 181 -6.42 -15.47 -14.42
N ASP A 182 -6.15 -16.50 -15.23
CA ASP A 182 -6.74 -16.63 -16.57
C ASP A 182 -8.26 -16.79 -16.48
N TYR A 183 -8.72 -17.59 -15.52
CA TYR A 183 -10.15 -17.78 -15.28
C TYR A 183 -10.81 -16.48 -14.84
N ILE A 184 -10.28 -15.82 -13.81
CA ILE A 184 -10.95 -14.64 -13.23
C ILE A 184 -10.95 -13.43 -14.20
N VAL A 185 -9.89 -13.28 -15.00
CA VAL A 185 -9.82 -12.21 -16.00
C VAL A 185 -10.87 -12.40 -17.09
N LYS A 186 -11.06 -13.64 -17.58
CA LYS A 186 -11.99 -13.94 -18.67
C LYS A 186 -13.45 -14.10 -18.23
N HIS A 187 -13.68 -14.49 -16.98
CA HIS A 187 -15.01 -14.82 -16.50
C HIS A 187 -15.91 -13.57 -16.41
N PRO A 188 -17.16 -13.59 -16.96
CA PRO A 188 -18.05 -12.43 -16.92
C PRO A 188 -18.39 -11.91 -15.52
N ALA A 189 -18.51 -12.82 -14.54
CA ALA A 189 -18.71 -12.45 -13.12
C ALA A 189 -17.41 -12.13 -12.39
N GLY A 190 -16.27 -12.24 -13.05
CA GLY A 190 -14.96 -11.81 -12.56
C GLY A 190 -14.61 -10.45 -13.12
N LEU A 191 -13.47 -10.34 -13.80
CA LEU A 191 -13.01 -9.08 -14.39
C LEU A 191 -13.57 -8.81 -15.80
N ASN A 192 -14.23 -9.78 -16.41
CA ASN A 192 -14.86 -9.63 -17.73
C ASN A 192 -13.94 -9.01 -18.81
N GLY A 193 -12.67 -9.43 -18.81
CA GLY A 193 -11.65 -8.92 -19.73
C GLY A 193 -10.95 -7.64 -19.25
N ALA A 194 -11.34 -7.07 -18.11
CA ALA A 194 -10.60 -5.96 -17.53
C ALA A 194 -9.23 -6.42 -17.00
N ASN A 195 -8.25 -5.55 -17.11
CA ASN A 195 -6.88 -5.80 -16.70
C ASN A 195 -6.45 -4.97 -15.49
N ALA A 196 -7.39 -4.30 -14.88
CA ALA A 196 -7.20 -3.53 -13.65
C ALA A 196 -8.49 -3.53 -12.83
N PHE A 197 -8.32 -3.39 -11.52
CA PHE A 197 -9.43 -3.20 -10.58
C PHE A 197 -8.97 -2.35 -9.39
N ALA A 198 -9.92 -1.74 -8.71
CA ALA A 198 -9.71 -0.88 -7.55
C ALA A 198 -10.78 -1.16 -6.48
#